data_9cbf8845de6e7e8e6a0b8b919187525f
#
_entry.id   9cbf8845de6e7e8e6a0b8b919187525f
#
_cell.length_a   1.000
_cell.length_b   1.000
_cell.length_c   1.000
_cell.angle_alpha   90.00
_cell.angle_beta   90.00
_cell.angle_gamma   90.00
#
_symmetry.space_group_name_H-M   'P 1'
#
loop_
_entity.id
_entity.type
_entity.pdbx_description
1 polymer ?
#
loop_
_entity_poly.entity_id
_entity_poly.type
_entity_poly.pdbx_seq_one_letter_code
_entity_poly.pdbx_strand_id
1 'polypeptide(L)'
;MDIGKKKVSFPMVANYNSVIRYFVECGLDAQFIMPPKMTRRTLEIGSRYSPDYVCAPFKSTLGSMIDALEAGADTLVMTMGLCRLGYYGELQEQIIRDLGYNFEMINLAEYTTGKNRDYLKALRRINPKMSLAKFTLAAA
;
A
#
# COMPACT_ATOMS: atom_id res chain seq x y z
N MET A 1 -8.46 11.96 -18.92
CA MET A 1 -7.19 11.27 -18.64
C MET A 1 -6.39 12.12 -17.65
N ASP A 2 -6.30 11.72 -16.40
CA ASP A 2 -5.47 12.39 -15.40
C ASP A 2 -4.00 12.03 -15.66
N ILE A 3 -3.38 12.70 -16.60
CA ILE A 3 -1.96 12.54 -16.92
C ILE A 3 -1.17 13.15 -15.76
N GLY A 4 -0.64 12.31 -14.88
CA GLY A 4 0.27 12.73 -13.82
C GLY A 4 -0.14 12.41 -12.37
N LYS A 5 -1.34 11.86 -12.13
CA LYS A 5 -1.70 11.40 -10.78
C LYS A 5 -1.14 10.00 -10.54
N LYS A 6 -0.57 9.79 -9.35
CA LYS A 6 -0.12 8.46 -8.92
C LYS A 6 -1.30 7.50 -8.80
N LYS A 7 -1.09 6.27 -9.20
CA LYS A 7 -2.06 5.17 -9.14
C LYS A 7 -1.80 4.35 -7.89
N VAL A 8 -2.49 4.72 -6.83
CA VAL A 8 -2.26 4.21 -5.48
C VAL A 8 -3.13 3.00 -5.21
N SER A 9 -2.54 1.96 -4.64
CA SER A 9 -3.27 0.80 -4.12
C SER A 9 -2.77 0.41 -2.73
N PHE A 10 -3.58 -0.38 -2.04
CA PHE A 10 -3.29 -0.97 -0.75
C PHE A 10 -3.45 -2.49 -0.88
N PRO A 11 -2.79 -3.31 -0.06
CA PRO A 11 -3.14 -4.72 0.00
C PRO A 11 -4.61 -4.87 0.43
N MET A 12 -5.29 -5.88 -0.09
CA MET A 12 -6.67 -6.15 0.26
C MET A 12 -6.78 -6.44 1.76
N VAL A 13 -7.37 -5.53 2.51
CA VAL A 13 -7.61 -5.65 3.95
C VAL A 13 -9.12 -5.53 4.22
N ALA A 14 -9.80 -6.65 4.33
CA ALA A 14 -11.24 -6.71 4.60
C ALA A 14 -12.09 -5.81 3.68
N ASN A 15 -13.20 -5.26 4.18
CA ASN A 15 -14.16 -4.48 3.41
C ASN A 15 -13.95 -2.95 3.50
N TYR A 16 -12.76 -2.50 3.85
CA TYR A 16 -12.45 -1.06 4.03
C TYR A 16 -12.14 -0.31 2.73
N ASN A 17 -12.32 -0.96 1.57
CA ASN A 17 -11.96 -0.39 0.27
C ASN A 17 -12.66 0.96 -0.03
N SER A 18 -13.90 1.15 0.41
CA SER A 18 -14.63 2.42 0.19
C SER A 18 -14.02 3.58 0.97
N VAL A 19 -13.60 3.32 2.21
CA VAL A 19 -12.92 4.31 3.06
C VAL A 19 -11.55 4.62 2.50
N ILE A 20 -10.81 3.60 2.10
CA ILE A 20 -9.48 3.75 1.49
C ILE A 20 -9.56 4.54 0.18
N ARG A 21 -10.56 4.24 -0.67
CA ARG A 21 -10.82 4.98 -1.90
C ARG A 21 -11.04 6.46 -1.60
N TYR A 22 -11.95 6.77 -0.67
CA TYR A 22 -12.23 8.16 -0.29
C TYR A 22 -10.98 8.88 0.20
N PHE A 23 -10.19 8.22 1.04
CA PHE A 23 -8.92 8.75 1.53
C PHE A 23 -7.92 9.05 0.40
N VAL A 24 -7.76 8.13 -0.56
CA VAL A 24 -6.83 8.29 -1.68
C VAL A 24 -7.31 9.38 -2.65
N GLU A 25 -8.59 9.34 -3.05
CA GLU A 25 -9.11 10.24 -4.07
C GLU A 25 -9.35 11.65 -3.53
N CYS A 26 -9.95 11.78 -2.34
CA CYS A 26 -10.28 13.07 -1.74
C CYS A 26 -9.17 13.63 -0.84
N GLY A 27 -8.50 12.78 -0.08
CA GLY A 27 -7.43 13.18 0.85
C GLY A 27 -6.09 13.40 0.17
N LEU A 28 -5.68 12.47 -0.69
CA LEU A 28 -4.38 12.52 -1.35
C LEU A 28 -4.43 13.06 -2.78
N ASP A 29 -5.61 13.28 -3.34
CA ASP A 29 -5.81 13.69 -4.75
C ASP A 29 -5.04 12.78 -5.74
N ALA A 30 -5.10 11.47 -5.49
CA ALA A 30 -4.49 10.42 -6.30
C ALA A 30 -5.55 9.49 -6.89
N GLN A 31 -5.20 8.70 -7.89
CA GLN A 31 -6.09 7.70 -8.46
C GLN A 31 -6.05 6.43 -7.60
N PHE A 32 -7.19 5.96 -7.13
CA PHE A 32 -7.27 4.69 -6.41
C PHE A 32 -7.40 3.52 -7.37
N ILE A 33 -6.49 2.57 -7.29
CA ILE A 33 -6.58 1.28 -7.98
C ILE A 33 -7.10 0.25 -6.98
N MET A 34 -8.32 -0.23 -7.21
CA MET A 34 -8.92 -1.26 -6.37
C MET A 34 -8.10 -2.55 -6.47
N PRO A 35 -7.56 -3.06 -5.36
CA PRO A 35 -6.91 -4.36 -5.41
C PRO A 35 -7.94 -5.45 -5.78
N PRO A 36 -7.60 -6.38 -6.68
CA PRO A 36 -8.48 -7.51 -6.99
C PRO A 36 -8.84 -8.31 -5.73
N LYS A 37 -10.01 -8.94 -5.75
CA LYS A 37 -10.38 -9.86 -4.66
C LYS A 37 -9.35 -10.99 -4.57
N MET A 38 -8.98 -11.35 -3.35
CA MET A 38 -8.08 -12.48 -3.13
C MET A 38 -8.66 -13.77 -3.72
N THR A 39 -7.86 -14.42 -4.53
CA THR A 39 -8.17 -15.68 -5.17
C THR A 39 -7.17 -16.76 -4.73
N ARG A 40 -7.39 -18.01 -5.15
CA ARG A 40 -6.39 -19.07 -4.97
C ARG A 40 -5.05 -18.69 -5.60
N ARG A 41 -5.06 -18.07 -6.79
CA ARG A 41 -3.85 -17.57 -7.47
C ARG A 41 -3.10 -16.56 -6.60
N THR A 42 -3.81 -15.61 -5.96
CA THR A 42 -3.22 -14.62 -5.04
C THR A 42 -2.44 -15.30 -3.91
N LEU A 43 -3.05 -16.32 -3.29
CA LEU A 43 -2.43 -17.07 -2.19
C LEU A 43 -1.25 -17.95 -2.66
N GLU A 44 -1.35 -18.55 -3.83
CA GLU A 44 -0.28 -19.34 -4.44
C GLU A 44 0.94 -18.47 -4.77
N ILE A 45 0.74 -17.30 -5.37
CA ILE A 45 1.82 -16.34 -5.66
C ILE A 45 2.46 -15.86 -4.37
N GLY A 46 1.66 -15.40 -3.41
CA GLY A 46 2.16 -14.95 -2.13
C GLY A 46 2.94 -16.02 -1.37
N SER A 47 2.49 -17.28 -1.42
CA SER A 47 3.20 -18.40 -0.78
C SER A 47 4.49 -18.78 -1.50
N ARG A 48 4.49 -18.72 -2.84
CA ARG A 48 5.64 -19.09 -3.67
C ARG A 48 6.84 -18.18 -3.44
N TYR A 49 6.60 -16.88 -3.29
CA TYR A 49 7.66 -15.88 -3.19
C TYR A 49 7.96 -15.42 -1.77
N SER A 50 7.17 -15.88 -0.80
CA SER A 50 7.43 -15.61 0.62
C SER A 50 8.40 -16.61 1.21
N PRO A 51 9.22 -16.19 2.20
CA PRO A 51 9.97 -17.12 3.03
C PRO A 51 9.05 -18.12 3.76
N ASP A 52 9.52 -19.34 4.01
CA ASP A 52 8.72 -20.38 4.64
C ASP A 52 8.24 -20.04 6.04
N TYR A 53 9.07 -19.32 6.79
CA TYR A 53 8.84 -18.97 8.19
C TYR A 53 7.86 -17.81 8.45
N VAL A 54 7.39 -17.14 7.38
CA VAL A 54 6.45 -16.03 7.55
C VAL A 54 5.01 -16.51 7.70
N CYS A 55 4.20 -15.67 8.36
CA CYS A 55 2.79 -15.98 8.64
C CYS A 55 1.89 -15.90 7.39
N ALA A 56 0.72 -16.52 7.47
CA ALA A 56 -0.27 -16.49 6.38
C ALA A 56 -0.69 -15.06 5.96
N PRO A 57 -0.91 -14.10 6.88
CA PRO A 57 -1.16 -12.71 6.50
C PRO A 57 -0.06 -12.08 5.65
N PHE A 58 1.21 -12.37 5.92
CA PHE A 58 2.31 -11.90 5.08
C PHE A 58 2.16 -12.41 3.64
N LYS A 59 1.90 -13.70 3.49
CA LYS A 59 1.75 -14.35 2.19
C LYS A 59 0.56 -13.78 1.41
N SER A 60 -0.58 -13.62 2.06
CA SER A 60 -1.78 -13.10 1.42
C SER A 60 -1.64 -11.61 1.03
N THR A 61 -1.01 -10.79 1.84
CA THR A 61 -0.77 -9.38 1.51
C THR A 61 0.27 -9.23 0.40
N LEU A 62 1.32 -10.04 0.38
CA LEU A 62 2.29 -10.05 -0.72
C LEU A 62 1.62 -10.38 -2.06
N GLY A 63 0.81 -11.44 -2.11
CA GLY A 63 0.05 -11.77 -3.32
C GLY A 63 -0.92 -10.67 -3.75
N SER A 64 -1.62 -10.06 -2.79
CA SER A 64 -2.54 -8.95 -3.07
C SER A 64 -1.83 -7.70 -3.61
N MET A 65 -0.62 -7.40 -3.14
CA MET A 65 0.19 -6.32 -3.70
C MET A 65 0.60 -6.58 -5.14
N ILE A 66 1.02 -7.81 -5.44
CA ILE A 66 1.37 -8.20 -6.82
C ILE A 66 0.15 -8.07 -7.72
N ASP A 67 -1.01 -8.58 -7.29
CA ASP A 67 -2.26 -8.45 -8.05
C ASP A 67 -2.65 -6.97 -8.27
N ALA A 68 -2.41 -6.08 -7.30
CA ALA A 68 -2.66 -4.65 -7.43
C ALA A 68 -1.74 -3.98 -8.46
N LEU A 69 -0.46 -4.36 -8.50
CA LEU A 69 0.50 -3.88 -9.51
C LEU A 69 0.10 -4.38 -10.91
N GLU A 70 -0.31 -5.63 -11.04
CA GLU A 70 -0.82 -6.17 -12.31
C GLU A 70 -2.13 -5.49 -12.74
N ALA A 71 -2.94 -5.00 -11.81
CA ALA A 71 -4.12 -4.19 -12.08
C ALA A 71 -3.80 -2.73 -12.47
N GLY A 72 -2.52 -2.35 -12.48
CA GLY A 72 -2.05 -1.06 -12.97
C GLY A 72 -1.70 -0.04 -11.89
N ALA A 73 -1.56 -0.42 -10.64
CA ALA A 73 -1.00 0.45 -9.60
C ALA A 73 0.48 0.72 -9.87
N ASP A 74 0.94 1.92 -9.54
CA ASP A 74 2.36 2.31 -9.58
C ASP A 74 2.90 2.66 -8.19
N THR A 75 2.01 2.79 -7.22
CA THR A 75 2.33 3.14 -5.84
C THR A 75 1.56 2.25 -4.89
N LEU A 76 2.28 1.54 -4.03
CA LEU A 76 1.69 0.71 -2.98
C LEU A 76 1.86 1.38 -1.62
N VAL A 77 0.80 1.34 -0.81
CA VAL A 77 0.84 1.86 0.56
C VAL A 77 0.60 0.73 1.54
N MET A 78 1.54 0.52 2.43
CA MET A 78 1.45 -0.43 3.53
C MET A 78 1.12 0.31 4.83
N THR A 79 0.06 -0.10 5.50
CA THR A 79 -0.38 0.49 6.77
C THR A 79 -0.17 -0.44 7.97
N MET A 80 0.14 -1.70 7.73
CA MET A 80 0.24 -2.73 8.77
C MET A 80 1.68 -2.91 9.24
N GLY A 81 2.00 -2.33 10.41
CA GLY A 81 3.33 -2.41 11.00
C GLY A 81 3.41 -3.00 12.40
N LEU A 82 2.31 -3.54 12.92
CA LEU A 82 2.27 -4.11 14.27
C LEU A 82 2.75 -5.57 14.32
N CYS A 83 3.56 -6.00 13.35
CA CYS A 83 4.12 -7.33 13.35
C CYS A 83 5.40 -7.39 14.20
N ARG A 84 5.57 -8.48 14.97
CA ARG A 84 6.80 -8.73 15.76
C ARG A 84 8.08 -8.76 14.91
N LEU A 85 7.96 -8.98 13.60
CA LEU A 85 9.10 -9.01 12.67
C LEU A 85 9.62 -7.61 12.32
N GLY A 86 8.88 -6.53 12.60
CA GLY A 86 9.31 -5.14 12.41
C GLY A 86 9.59 -4.69 10.97
N TYR A 87 9.99 -5.61 10.09
CA TYR A 87 10.41 -5.35 8.70
C TYR A 87 9.43 -5.91 7.66
N TYR A 88 8.16 -5.91 7.99
CA TYR A 88 7.14 -6.55 7.15
C TYR A 88 7.02 -5.90 5.77
N GLY A 89 6.93 -4.58 5.74
CA GLY A 89 6.78 -3.82 4.50
C GLY A 89 8.05 -3.84 3.65
N GLU A 90 9.21 -3.67 4.28
CA GLU A 90 10.51 -3.65 3.60
C GLU A 90 10.83 -4.99 2.96
N LEU A 91 10.55 -6.09 3.66
CA LEU A 91 10.77 -7.42 3.11
C LEU A 91 9.84 -7.69 1.91
N GLN A 92 8.57 -7.28 1.99
CA GLN A 92 7.64 -7.40 0.87
C GLN A 92 8.06 -6.52 -0.31
N GLU A 93 8.50 -5.28 -0.05
CA GLU A 93 9.03 -4.39 -1.08
C GLU A 93 10.21 -5.02 -1.80
N GLN A 94 11.18 -5.57 -1.06
CA GLN A 94 12.35 -6.21 -1.66
C GLN A 94 11.95 -7.40 -2.52
N ILE A 95 11.09 -8.28 -2.04
CA ILE A 95 10.61 -9.44 -2.80
C ILE A 95 9.95 -9.01 -4.12
N ILE A 96 9.07 -8.00 -4.08
CA ILE A 96 8.35 -7.53 -5.27
C ILE A 96 9.33 -6.87 -6.26
N ARG A 97 10.34 -6.14 -5.79
CA ARG A 97 11.38 -5.55 -6.63
C ARG A 97 12.25 -6.63 -7.29
N ASP A 98 12.61 -7.68 -6.55
CA ASP A 98 13.39 -8.81 -7.08
C ASP A 98 12.62 -9.60 -8.16
N LEU A 99 11.29 -9.53 -8.14
CA LEU A 99 10.43 -10.05 -9.20
C LEU A 99 10.38 -9.15 -10.45
N GLY A 100 11.04 -8.00 -10.44
CA GLY A 100 11.15 -7.10 -11.57
C GLY A 100 10.06 -6.02 -11.68
N TYR A 101 9.20 -5.88 -10.67
CA TYR A 101 8.20 -4.80 -10.66
C TYR A 101 8.83 -3.46 -10.35
N ASN A 102 8.46 -2.43 -11.13
CA ASN A 102 8.84 -1.04 -10.88
C ASN A 102 7.66 -0.29 -10.26
N PHE A 103 7.79 0.10 -9.00
CA PHE A 103 6.75 0.77 -8.23
C PHE A 103 7.35 1.58 -7.08
N GLU A 104 6.56 2.47 -6.51
CA GLU A 104 6.90 3.15 -5.26
C GLU A 104 6.23 2.46 -4.08
N MET A 105 6.98 2.21 -3.02
CA MET A 105 6.47 1.73 -1.75
C MET A 105 6.43 2.84 -0.71
N ILE A 106 5.29 2.99 -0.04
CA ILE A 106 5.12 3.91 1.09
C ILE A 106 4.70 3.07 2.29
N ASN A 107 5.65 2.80 3.17
CA ASN A 107 5.41 2.04 4.38
C ASN A 107 5.01 3.01 5.52
N LEU A 108 3.71 3.18 5.75
CA LEU A 108 3.21 4.04 6.81
C LEU A 108 3.43 3.45 8.21
N ALA A 109 3.72 2.17 8.30
CA ALA A 109 4.00 1.50 9.57
C ALA A 109 5.26 2.02 10.25
N GLU A 110 6.27 2.42 9.47
CA GLU A 110 7.50 3.03 9.99
C GLU A 110 7.24 4.33 10.77
N TYR A 111 6.14 5.00 10.46
CA TYR A 111 5.81 6.31 11.03
C TYR A 111 4.84 6.25 12.20
N THR A 112 4.34 5.07 12.58
CA THR A 112 3.38 4.93 13.70
C THR A 112 3.98 5.26 15.07
N THR A 113 5.30 5.17 15.21
CA THR A 113 6.04 5.54 16.42
C THR A 113 6.71 6.91 16.32
N GLY A 114 6.63 7.56 15.16
CA GLY A 114 7.26 8.83 14.85
C GLY A 114 6.38 10.04 15.10
N LYS A 115 6.96 11.22 14.88
CA LYS A 115 6.21 12.50 14.93
C LYS A 115 5.30 12.61 13.71
N ASN A 116 4.12 13.22 13.88
CA ASN A 116 3.13 13.47 12.80
C ASN A 116 3.75 14.09 11.51
N ARG A 117 4.88 14.78 11.64
CA ARG A 117 5.63 15.37 10.51
C ARG A 117 6.16 14.32 9.53
N ASP A 118 6.64 13.17 10.03
CA ASP A 118 7.23 12.13 9.17
C ASP A 118 6.14 11.40 8.39
N TYR A 119 5.00 11.16 9.04
CA TYR A 119 3.82 10.61 8.39
C TYR A 119 3.34 11.48 7.22
N LEU A 120 3.22 12.81 7.45
CA LEU A 120 2.85 13.77 6.42
C LEU A 120 3.88 13.86 5.29
N LYS A 121 5.16 13.74 5.61
CA LYS A 121 6.24 13.70 4.63
C LYS A 121 6.12 12.48 3.72
N ALA A 122 5.78 11.32 4.27
CA ALA A 122 5.53 10.11 3.49
C ALA A 122 4.32 10.29 2.55
N LEU A 123 3.21 10.83 3.02
CA LEU A 123 2.02 11.08 2.19
C LEU A 123 2.27 12.12 1.09
N ARG A 124 3.14 13.11 1.33
CA ARG A 124 3.54 14.08 0.31
C ARG A 124 4.35 13.48 -0.83
N ARG A 125 4.87 12.27 -0.70
CA ARG A 125 5.45 11.53 -1.82
C ARG A 125 4.38 11.13 -2.84
N ILE A 126 3.13 10.94 -2.41
CA ILE A 126 2.00 10.67 -3.31
C ILE A 126 1.56 11.98 -3.98
N ASN A 127 1.33 13.03 -3.19
CA ASN A 127 0.97 14.35 -3.71
C ASN A 127 1.73 15.46 -2.97
N PRO A 128 2.76 16.07 -3.58
CA PRO A 128 3.52 17.16 -2.97
C PRO A 128 2.67 18.40 -2.64
N LYS A 129 1.56 18.61 -3.36
CA LYS A 129 0.63 19.73 -3.16
C LYS A 129 -0.48 19.44 -2.15
N MET A 130 -0.39 18.31 -1.43
CA MET A 130 -1.39 17.93 -0.45
C MET A 130 -1.53 19.02 0.64
N SER A 131 -2.74 19.52 0.80
CA SER A 131 -3.09 20.47 1.86
C SER A 131 -3.46 19.72 3.14
N LEU A 132 -2.86 20.13 4.26
CA LEU A 132 -3.21 19.63 5.59
C LEU A 132 -4.70 19.82 5.91
N ALA A 133 -5.30 20.92 5.48
CA ALA A 133 -6.72 21.19 5.68
C ALA A 133 -7.61 20.18 4.94
N LYS A 134 -7.27 19.81 3.71
CA LYS A 134 -7.99 18.75 2.98
C LYS A 134 -7.81 17.38 3.63
N PHE A 135 -6.62 17.10 4.14
CA PHE A 135 -6.33 15.85 4.83
C PHE A 135 -7.13 15.68 6.12
N THR A 136 -7.19 16.73 6.96
CA THR A 136 -7.97 16.70 8.21
C THR A 136 -9.47 16.59 7.94
N LEU A 137 -9.98 17.24 6.90
CA LEU A 137 -11.38 17.13 6.47
C LEU A 137 -11.73 15.73 5.91
N ALA A 138 -10.79 15.05 5.28
CA ALA A 138 -11.01 13.71 4.75
C ALA A 138 -10.85 12.62 5.83
N ALA A 139 -10.21 12.93 6.95
CA ALA A 139 -10.01 12.03 8.09
C ALA A 139 -11.05 12.20 9.21
N ALA A 140 -11.89 13.22 9.12
CA ALA A 140 -12.99 13.50 10.06
C ALA A 140 -14.29 12.86 9.59
#